data_e703831899a6a5e6eb2057dc7c5ec870
#
_entry.id   e703831899a6a5e6eb2057dc7c5ec870
#
_cell.length_a   1.000
_cell.length_b   1.000
_cell.length_c   1.000
_cell.angle_alpha   90.00
_cell.angle_beta   90.00
_cell.angle_gamma   90.00
#
_symmetry.space_group_name_H-M   'P 1'
#
loop_
_entity.id
_entity.type
_entity.pdbx_description
1 polymer ?
#
loop_
_entity_poly.entity_id
_entity_poly.type
_entity_poly.pdbx_seq_one_letter_code
_entity_poly.pdbx_strand_id
1 'polypeptide(L)'
;MRQTGRGKRKTGRKKYTYEKPHTAAEYRRRRRQQQVRIQRMLLLLGIALVVIFIFVLGGKLLRWIRGKHLAAADVPAAITKVVENPPDYDVQLLTINDYSRPGLAIDQVNGIVVHYTANPGTTAQQNRDYFEGLKDSHETHASSHFVIGLDGELIQCIPCKEISYASNDRNNDTISIECCIPDDTGRFNDATYQTLVHLVAWLCG
;
A
#
# COMPACT_ATOMS: atom_id res chain seq x y z
N MET A 1 3.45 -35.91 74.39
CA MET A 1 2.04 -36.22 74.00
C MET A 1 1.84 -35.98 72.52
N ARG A 2 1.75 -37.08 71.74
CA ARG A 2 1.52 -37.07 70.27
C ARG A 2 0.01 -37.24 70.02
N GLN A 3 -0.67 -36.29 69.34
CA GLN A 3 -2.00 -36.53 68.81
C GLN A 3 -1.90 -36.72 67.30
N THR A 4 -2.29 -37.88 66.86
CA THR A 4 -2.42 -38.32 65.48
C THR A 4 -3.79 -37.90 64.92
N GLY A 5 -3.83 -36.97 64.01
CA GLY A 5 -5.03 -36.58 63.29
C GLY A 5 -5.34 -37.52 62.13
N ARG A 6 -6.43 -38.26 62.26
CA ARG A 6 -6.94 -39.24 61.28
C ARG A 6 -7.74 -38.54 60.18
N GLY A 7 -7.14 -38.33 58.99
CA GLY A 7 -7.82 -37.75 57.85
C GLY A 7 -8.89 -38.68 57.26
N LYS A 8 -10.14 -38.21 57.22
CA LYS A 8 -11.27 -38.94 56.57
C LYS A 8 -11.17 -38.75 55.03
N ARG A 9 -10.85 -39.84 54.32
CA ARG A 9 -10.99 -39.92 52.85
C ARG A 9 -12.47 -39.92 52.50
N LYS A 10 -12.93 -38.83 51.79
CA LYS A 10 -14.24 -38.79 51.12
C LYS A 10 -14.13 -39.57 49.80
N THR A 11 -14.70 -40.78 49.77
CA THR A 11 -14.89 -41.56 48.56
C THR A 11 -16.09 -40.97 47.79
N GLY A 12 -15.80 -40.14 46.78
CA GLY A 12 -16.84 -39.63 45.88
C GLY A 12 -17.36 -40.75 44.97
N ARG A 13 -18.49 -41.31 45.32
CA ARG A 13 -19.24 -42.27 44.49
C ARG A 13 -19.77 -41.56 43.27
N LYS A 14 -19.16 -41.77 42.08
CA LYS A 14 -19.73 -41.27 40.79
C LYS A 14 -21.08 -41.95 40.58
N LYS A 15 -22.15 -41.18 40.60
CA LYS A 15 -23.49 -41.64 40.17
C LYS A 15 -23.43 -41.83 38.64
N TYR A 16 -23.40 -43.07 38.19
CA TYR A 16 -23.67 -43.42 36.82
C TYR A 16 -25.16 -43.30 36.59
N THR A 17 -25.60 -42.25 35.87
CA THR A 17 -26.96 -42.12 35.34
C THR A 17 -27.07 -43.05 34.14
N TYR A 18 -27.89 -44.08 34.27
CA TYR A 18 -28.19 -45.02 33.19
C TYR A 18 -29.10 -44.31 32.20
N GLU A 19 -28.54 -43.88 31.04
CA GLU A 19 -29.35 -43.36 29.91
C GLU A 19 -30.13 -44.54 29.31
N LYS A 20 -31.45 -44.41 29.22
CA LYS A 20 -32.30 -45.38 28.56
C LYS A 20 -31.86 -45.57 27.12
N PRO A 21 -31.74 -46.82 26.61
CA PRO A 21 -31.39 -47.06 25.23
C PRO A 21 -32.41 -46.40 24.30
N HIS A 22 -31.93 -45.63 23.33
CA HIS A 22 -32.77 -44.97 22.35
C HIS A 22 -33.58 -46.00 21.54
N THR A 23 -34.86 -45.70 21.28
CA THR A 23 -35.71 -46.53 20.43
C THR A 23 -35.19 -46.52 18.98
N ALA A 24 -35.43 -47.59 18.23
CA ALA A 24 -35.00 -47.68 16.81
C ALA A 24 -35.55 -46.53 15.97
N ALA A 25 -36.68 -45.93 16.37
CA ALA A 25 -37.28 -44.76 15.73
C ALA A 25 -36.47 -43.49 16.00
N GLU A 26 -36.00 -43.27 17.23
CA GLU A 26 -35.15 -42.14 17.62
C GLU A 26 -33.79 -42.20 16.92
N TYR A 27 -33.20 -43.39 16.77
CA TYR A 27 -31.95 -43.60 16.07
C TYR A 27 -32.09 -43.25 14.58
N ARG A 28 -33.18 -43.68 13.92
CA ARG A 28 -33.47 -43.31 12.53
C ARG A 28 -33.68 -41.81 12.37
N ARG A 29 -34.34 -41.15 13.32
CA ARG A 29 -34.59 -39.70 13.28
C ARG A 29 -33.30 -38.91 13.44
N ARG A 30 -32.41 -39.31 14.37
CA ARG A 30 -31.08 -38.69 14.56
C ARG A 30 -30.22 -38.87 13.30
N ARG A 31 -30.21 -40.05 12.70
CA ARG A 31 -29.45 -40.33 11.48
C ARG A 31 -29.91 -39.50 10.29
N ARG A 32 -31.22 -39.30 10.12
CA ARG A 32 -31.78 -38.40 9.10
C ARG A 32 -31.39 -36.94 9.38
N GLN A 33 -31.46 -36.49 10.62
CA GLN A 33 -31.04 -35.13 10.98
C GLN A 33 -29.56 -34.89 10.73
N GLN A 34 -28.71 -35.88 11.03
CA GLN A 34 -27.27 -35.79 10.71
C GLN A 34 -27.04 -35.73 9.20
N GLN A 35 -27.71 -36.55 8.41
CA GLN A 35 -27.57 -36.52 6.94
C GLN A 35 -27.98 -35.15 6.37
N VAL A 36 -29.08 -34.59 6.84
CA VAL A 36 -29.52 -33.24 6.39
C VAL A 36 -28.52 -32.17 6.80
N ARG A 37 -27.93 -32.25 8.01
CA ARG A 37 -26.88 -31.32 8.44
C ARG A 37 -25.62 -31.43 7.58
N ILE A 38 -25.18 -32.64 7.26
CA ILE A 38 -24.02 -32.90 6.41
C ILE A 38 -24.30 -32.37 5.00
N GLN A 39 -25.47 -32.62 4.42
CA GLN A 39 -25.84 -32.12 3.11
C GLN A 39 -25.86 -30.58 3.07
N ARG A 40 -26.40 -29.93 4.11
CA ARG A 40 -26.38 -28.46 4.20
C ARG A 40 -24.96 -27.90 4.31
N MET A 41 -24.12 -28.55 5.12
CA MET A 41 -22.71 -28.15 5.23
C MET A 41 -21.95 -28.29 3.90
N LEU A 42 -22.17 -29.40 3.18
CA LEU A 42 -21.55 -29.61 1.87
C LEU A 42 -22.03 -28.60 0.83
N LEU A 43 -23.34 -28.27 0.86
CA LEU A 43 -23.89 -27.23 0.00
C LEU A 43 -23.27 -25.86 0.28
N LEU A 44 -23.18 -25.46 1.55
CA LEU A 44 -22.58 -24.18 1.94
C LEU A 44 -21.08 -24.13 1.58
N LEU A 45 -20.37 -25.23 1.77
CA LEU A 45 -18.96 -25.34 1.35
C LEU A 45 -18.81 -25.20 -0.16
N GLY A 46 -19.70 -25.84 -0.94
CA GLY A 46 -19.72 -25.70 -2.40
C GLY A 46 -19.96 -24.26 -2.84
N ILE A 47 -20.94 -23.57 -2.22
CA ILE A 47 -21.22 -22.16 -2.51
C ILE A 47 -20.00 -21.29 -2.16
N ALA A 48 -19.37 -21.51 -1.00
CA ALA A 48 -18.18 -20.77 -0.60
C ALA A 48 -17.01 -20.94 -1.58
N LEU A 49 -16.78 -22.15 -2.06
CA LEU A 49 -15.74 -22.44 -3.08
C LEU A 49 -16.04 -21.75 -4.42
N VAL A 50 -17.29 -21.73 -4.85
CA VAL A 50 -17.70 -21.01 -6.07
C VAL A 50 -17.49 -19.50 -5.92
N VAL A 51 -17.84 -18.94 -4.77
CA VAL A 51 -17.64 -17.51 -4.50
C VAL A 51 -16.13 -17.17 -4.51
N ILE A 52 -15.29 -17.97 -3.85
CA ILE A 52 -13.84 -17.78 -3.86
C ILE A 52 -13.29 -17.88 -5.29
N PHE A 53 -13.77 -18.86 -6.07
CA PHE A 53 -13.36 -19.03 -7.46
C PHE A 53 -13.71 -17.81 -8.33
N ILE A 54 -14.93 -17.25 -8.16
CA ILE A 54 -15.36 -16.02 -8.85
C ILE A 54 -14.46 -14.84 -8.45
N PHE A 55 -14.14 -14.69 -7.16
CA PHE A 55 -13.24 -13.62 -6.69
C PHE A 55 -11.82 -13.76 -7.25
N VAL A 56 -11.28 -14.97 -7.28
CA VAL A 56 -9.94 -15.24 -7.83
C VAL A 56 -9.90 -15.00 -9.34
N LEU A 57 -10.90 -15.48 -10.09
CA LEU A 57 -11.00 -15.26 -11.53
C LEU A 57 -11.29 -13.81 -11.86
N GLY A 58 -12.21 -13.16 -11.14
CA GLY A 58 -12.53 -11.74 -11.30
C GLY A 58 -11.32 -10.85 -11.01
N GLY A 59 -10.55 -11.17 -9.97
CA GLY A 59 -9.29 -10.46 -9.65
C GLY A 59 -8.21 -10.63 -10.74
N LYS A 60 -8.10 -11.83 -11.34
CA LYS A 60 -7.18 -12.06 -12.47
C LYS A 60 -7.65 -11.35 -13.74
N LEU A 61 -8.95 -11.39 -14.03
CA LEU A 61 -9.54 -10.71 -15.17
C LEU A 61 -9.41 -9.18 -15.05
N LEU A 62 -9.67 -8.61 -13.87
CA LEU A 62 -9.50 -7.18 -13.62
C LEU A 62 -8.03 -6.75 -13.77
N ARG A 63 -7.07 -7.54 -13.28
CA ARG A 63 -5.64 -7.27 -13.49
C ARG A 63 -5.26 -7.38 -14.97
N TRP A 64 -5.80 -8.36 -15.70
CA TRP A 64 -5.55 -8.53 -17.13
C TRP A 64 -6.16 -7.37 -17.95
N ILE A 65 -7.39 -6.92 -17.62
CA ILE A 65 -8.03 -5.76 -18.26
C ILE A 65 -7.26 -4.48 -17.94
N ARG A 66 -6.87 -4.23 -16.66
CA ARG A 66 -6.02 -3.10 -16.29
C ARG A 66 -4.65 -3.15 -16.99
N GLY A 67 -4.03 -4.32 -17.07
CA GLY A 67 -2.77 -4.48 -17.80
C GLY A 67 -2.88 -4.16 -19.29
N LYS A 68 -4.03 -4.47 -19.94
CA LYS A 68 -4.25 -4.12 -21.35
C LYS A 68 -4.57 -2.64 -21.58
N HIS A 69 -5.19 -1.94 -20.62
CA HIS A 69 -5.43 -0.50 -20.73
C HIS A 69 -4.19 0.34 -20.47
N LEU A 70 -3.16 -0.23 -19.81
CA LEU A 70 -1.85 0.40 -19.61
C LEU A 70 -0.83 -0.04 -20.67
N ALA A 71 -1.15 -1.07 -21.50
CA ALA A 71 -0.32 -1.46 -22.63
C ALA A 71 -0.67 -0.53 -23.81
N ALA A 72 0.21 0.47 -24.00
CA ALA A 72 0.32 1.25 -25.23
C ALA A 72 -0.99 1.91 -25.71
N ALA A 73 -1.33 3.07 -25.17
CA ALA A 73 -1.69 4.14 -26.08
C ALA A 73 -0.53 4.20 -27.08
N ASP A 74 -0.80 4.02 -28.38
CA ASP A 74 0.18 4.26 -29.44
C ASP A 74 0.75 5.67 -29.22
N VAL A 75 1.94 5.72 -28.62
CA VAL A 75 2.71 6.95 -28.50
C VAL A 75 3.14 7.23 -29.94
N PRO A 76 2.65 8.31 -30.57
CA PRO A 76 3.03 8.61 -31.93
C PRO A 76 4.54 8.61 -32.04
N ALA A 77 5.12 7.98 -33.04
CA ALA A 77 6.55 7.89 -33.30
C ALA A 77 7.31 9.25 -33.38
N ALA A 78 6.58 10.35 -33.21
CA ALA A 78 7.10 11.73 -33.20
C ALA A 78 7.71 12.17 -31.85
N ILE A 79 7.65 11.35 -30.76
CA ILE A 79 8.19 11.70 -29.43
C ILE A 79 9.52 10.99 -29.15
N THR A 80 10.29 10.69 -30.17
CA THR A 80 11.64 10.09 -30.01
C THR A 80 12.78 11.12 -30.02
N LYS A 81 12.55 12.35 -29.62
CA LYS A 81 13.67 13.22 -29.25
C LYS A 81 13.98 12.96 -27.77
N VAL A 82 15.01 12.16 -27.53
CA VAL A 82 15.63 12.06 -26.21
C VAL A 82 16.02 13.47 -25.78
N VAL A 83 15.55 13.89 -24.61
CA VAL A 83 15.97 15.15 -24.00
C VAL A 83 17.31 14.89 -23.35
N GLU A 84 18.40 15.38 -23.99
CA GLU A 84 19.77 15.07 -23.55
C GLU A 84 20.16 15.74 -22.24
N ASN A 85 19.61 16.92 -21.97
CA ASN A 85 19.93 17.69 -20.77
C ASN A 85 18.73 17.84 -19.85
N PRO A 86 18.92 17.70 -18.52
CA PRO A 86 17.87 18.03 -17.57
C PRO A 86 17.56 19.53 -17.61
N PRO A 87 16.39 19.98 -17.07
CA PRO A 87 16.23 21.36 -16.68
C PRO A 87 17.30 21.75 -15.66
N ASP A 88 17.61 23.01 -15.54
CA ASP A 88 18.46 23.51 -14.46
C ASP A 88 17.86 23.14 -13.10
N TYR A 89 18.65 22.55 -12.20
CA TYR A 89 18.18 22.17 -10.88
C TYR A 89 19.24 22.38 -9.81
N ASP A 90 18.78 22.68 -8.60
CA ASP A 90 19.62 22.80 -7.43
C ASP A 90 19.63 21.47 -6.64
N VAL A 91 20.80 21.02 -6.20
CA VAL A 91 20.98 19.77 -5.44
C VAL A 91 21.01 20.10 -3.96
N GLN A 92 19.88 19.91 -3.28
CA GLN A 92 19.75 20.13 -1.84
C GLN A 92 19.29 18.86 -1.14
N LEU A 93 20.16 17.84 -1.13
CA LEU A 93 19.81 16.54 -0.57
C LEU A 93 19.43 16.64 0.92
N LEU A 94 18.35 15.94 1.28
CA LEU A 94 17.93 15.79 2.67
C LEU A 94 18.97 15.02 3.47
N THR A 95 19.09 15.32 4.75
CA THR A 95 19.86 14.51 5.70
C THR A 95 19.27 13.10 5.77
N ILE A 96 20.11 12.06 5.80
CA ILE A 96 19.65 10.67 5.97
C ILE A 96 18.99 10.53 7.35
N ASN A 97 17.73 10.07 7.35
CA ASN A 97 16.91 9.87 8.54
C ASN A 97 15.71 8.96 8.21
N ASP A 98 15.07 8.41 9.24
CA ASP A 98 13.96 7.46 9.04
C ASP A 98 12.67 8.11 8.53
N TYR A 99 12.49 9.42 8.61
CA TYR A 99 11.21 10.10 8.34
C TYR A 99 11.09 10.69 6.94
N SER A 100 12.20 11.12 6.33
CA SER A 100 12.16 11.74 5.00
C SER A 100 13.18 11.18 4.00
N ARG A 101 14.33 10.67 4.45
CA ARG A 101 15.33 10.05 3.57
C ARG A 101 15.96 8.84 4.25
N PRO A 102 15.42 7.64 4.09
CA PRO A 102 15.94 6.44 4.76
C PRO A 102 17.30 5.97 4.24
N GLY A 103 17.76 6.49 3.10
CA GLY A 103 19.02 6.06 2.47
C GLY A 103 18.97 4.64 1.91
N LEU A 104 17.78 4.12 1.65
CA LEU A 104 17.58 2.79 1.07
C LEU A 104 17.62 2.87 -0.44
N ALA A 105 18.26 1.89 -1.08
CA ALA A 105 18.32 1.82 -2.54
C ALA A 105 16.94 1.52 -3.13
N ILE A 106 16.64 2.15 -4.27
CA ILE A 106 15.54 1.76 -5.13
C ILE A 106 15.94 0.50 -5.92
N ASP A 107 15.03 -0.46 -6.02
CA ASP A 107 15.32 -1.74 -6.70
C ASP A 107 15.44 -1.55 -8.22
N GLN A 108 14.43 -0.92 -8.80
CA GLN A 108 14.34 -0.60 -10.22
C GLN A 108 13.35 0.53 -10.42
N VAL A 109 13.67 1.50 -11.26
CA VAL A 109 12.72 2.57 -11.63
C VAL A 109 11.76 2.05 -12.69
N ASN A 110 10.49 1.91 -12.33
CA ASN A 110 9.42 1.45 -13.19
C ASN A 110 8.41 2.56 -13.55
N GLY A 111 8.59 3.76 -12.99
CA GLY A 111 7.69 4.87 -13.27
C GLY A 111 8.07 6.16 -12.56
N ILE A 112 7.35 7.21 -12.94
CA ILE A 112 7.42 8.53 -12.32
C ILE A 112 6.05 8.83 -11.75
N VAL A 113 6.00 9.30 -10.51
CA VAL A 113 4.76 9.74 -9.86
C VAL A 113 4.82 11.24 -9.65
N VAL A 114 3.83 11.93 -10.17
CA VAL A 114 3.69 13.39 -10.04
C VAL A 114 2.61 13.68 -9.02
N HIS A 115 2.96 14.45 -8.03
CA HIS A 115 2.09 14.97 -6.99
C HIS A 115 2.01 16.50 -7.08
N TYR A 116 1.07 17.07 -6.35
CA TYR A 116 1.06 18.50 -6.04
C TYR A 116 1.12 18.67 -4.51
N THR A 117 1.77 19.72 -4.06
CA THR A 117 2.10 19.91 -2.64
C THR A 117 0.88 20.06 -1.73
N ALA A 118 -0.34 20.24 -2.27
CA ALA A 118 -1.57 20.52 -1.53
C ALA A 118 -1.45 21.67 -0.50
N ASN A 119 -0.45 22.53 -0.68
CA ASN A 119 -0.15 23.69 0.16
C ASN A 119 0.06 24.93 -0.73
N PRO A 120 -1.04 25.58 -1.19
CA PRO A 120 -0.99 26.66 -2.18
C PRO A 120 -0.08 27.82 -1.80
N GLY A 121 0.65 28.35 -2.77
CA GLY A 121 1.51 29.51 -2.62
C GLY A 121 2.85 29.25 -1.95
N THR A 122 3.17 27.99 -1.62
CA THR A 122 4.50 27.63 -1.09
C THR A 122 5.53 27.47 -2.20
N THR A 123 6.80 27.78 -1.87
CA THR A 123 7.95 27.64 -2.77
C THR A 123 8.54 26.22 -2.73
N ALA A 124 9.36 25.88 -3.73
CA ALA A 124 10.12 24.62 -3.70
C ALA A 124 11.01 24.50 -2.44
N GLN A 125 11.64 25.61 -2.07
CA GLN A 125 12.50 25.66 -0.87
C GLN A 125 11.72 25.36 0.42
N GLN A 126 10.54 25.97 0.60
CA GLN A 126 9.71 25.72 1.79
C GLN A 126 9.27 24.26 1.89
N ASN A 127 8.92 23.62 0.76
CA ASN A 127 8.55 22.21 0.78
C ASN A 127 9.76 21.28 1.01
N ARG A 128 10.92 21.59 0.43
CA ARG A 128 12.19 20.90 0.74
C ARG A 128 12.53 21.02 2.23
N ASP A 129 12.40 22.20 2.83
CA ASP A 129 12.70 22.43 4.23
C ASP A 129 11.69 21.77 5.17
N TYR A 130 10.43 21.66 4.76
CA TYR A 130 9.45 20.82 5.45
C TYR A 130 9.91 19.35 5.51
N PHE A 131 10.35 18.77 4.39
CA PHE A 131 10.88 17.41 4.39
C PHE A 131 12.11 17.25 5.26
N GLU A 132 13.02 18.22 5.26
CA GLU A 132 14.19 18.22 6.15
C GLU A 132 13.79 18.29 7.63
N GLY A 133 12.79 19.09 7.96
CA GLY A 133 12.30 19.25 9.33
C GLY A 133 11.66 18.00 9.93
N LEU A 134 11.23 17.04 9.09
CA LEU A 134 10.62 15.79 9.56
C LEU A 134 11.60 14.91 10.33
N LYS A 135 12.92 15.04 10.12
CA LYS A 135 13.94 14.35 10.92
C LYS A 135 13.93 14.76 12.40
N ASP A 136 13.43 15.97 12.70
CA ASP A 136 13.38 16.55 14.04
C ASP A 136 11.96 16.48 14.63
N SER A 137 10.91 16.72 13.81
CA SER A 137 9.52 16.73 14.28
C SER A 137 8.91 15.34 14.44
N HIS A 138 9.34 14.38 13.63
CA HIS A 138 8.83 13.02 13.60
C HIS A 138 7.31 12.90 13.36
N GLU A 139 6.69 13.91 12.73
CA GLU A 139 5.24 13.99 12.58
C GLU A 139 4.70 12.94 11.60
N THR A 140 5.43 12.69 10.52
CA THR A 140 5.03 11.79 9.45
C THR A 140 6.23 11.33 8.63
N HIS A 141 6.00 10.35 7.75
CA HIS A 141 6.98 9.96 6.74
C HIS A 141 6.56 10.57 5.41
N ALA A 142 7.31 11.55 4.93
CA ALA A 142 7.04 12.19 3.64
C ALA A 142 8.32 12.74 3.02
N SER A 143 8.43 12.62 1.70
CA SER A 143 9.49 13.23 0.90
C SER A 143 9.23 13.06 -0.59
N SER A 144 10.03 13.72 -1.42
CA SER A 144 10.04 13.54 -2.86
C SER A 144 11.47 13.58 -3.39
N HIS A 145 11.72 13.02 -4.55
CA HIS A 145 13.02 13.12 -5.22
C HIS A 145 13.25 14.54 -5.71
N PHE A 146 12.21 15.14 -6.28
CA PHE A 146 12.24 16.49 -6.82
C PHE A 146 11.06 17.32 -6.32
N VAL A 147 11.30 18.61 -6.16
CA VAL A 147 10.27 19.63 -5.92
C VAL A 147 10.39 20.71 -6.97
N ILE A 148 9.29 21.04 -7.63
CA ILE A 148 9.19 22.12 -8.63
C ILE A 148 8.38 23.27 -8.03
N GLY A 149 8.95 24.45 -8.00
CA GLY A 149 8.32 25.64 -7.45
C GLY A 149 7.45 26.42 -8.45
N LEU A 150 6.91 27.53 -7.97
CA LEU A 150 5.97 28.35 -8.74
C LEU A 150 6.65 29.14 -9.87
N ASP A 151 7.93 29.45 -9.73
CA ASP A 151 8.74 30.14 -10.78
C ASP A 151 9.43 29.12 -11.71
N GLY A 152 9.11 27.82 -11.56
CA GLY A 152 9.71 26.72 -12.32
C GLY A 152 11.06 26.29 -11.78
N GLU A 153 11.49 26.81 -10.63
CA GLU A 153 12.71 26.37 -9.96
C GLU A 153 12.59 24.90 -9.54
N LEU A 154 13.68 24.14 -9.70
CA LEU A 154 13.72 22.70 -9.46
C LEU A 154 14.76 22.36 -8.39
N ILE A 155 14.37 21.67 -7.34
CA ILE A 155 15.24 21.19 -6.27
C ILE A 155 15.24 19.67 -6.27
N GLN A 156 16.44 19.05 -6.28
CA GLN A 156 16.62 17.65 -6.01
C GLN A 156 16.82 17.41 -4.50
N CYS A 157 15.89 16.71 -3.89
CA CYS A 157 15.89 16.41 -2.44
C CYS A 157 16.47 15.04 -2.11
N ILE A 158 16.31 14.06 -3.03
CA ILE A 158 16.77 12.66 -2.84
C ILE A 158 17.41 12.19 -4.14
N PRO A 159 18.55 11.45 -4.06
CA PRO A 159 19.13 10.82 -5.25
C PRO A 159 18.16 9.84 -5.92
N CYS A 160 18.08 9.82 -7.26
CA CYS A 160 17.19 8.89 -7.99
C CYS A 160 17.50 7.39 -7.76
N LYS A 161 18.57 7.06 -7.06
CA LYS A 161 18.94 5.68 -6.67
C LYS A 161 18.44 5.29 -5.28
N GLU A 162 17.82 6.22 -4.55
CA GLU A 162 17.28 6.01 -3.22
C GLU A 162 15.75 6.10 -3.25
N ILE A 163 15.06 5.45 -2.31
CA ILE A 163 13.60 5.57 -2.18
C ILE A 163 13.20 6.89 -1.53
N SER A 164 12.04 7.42 -1.91
CA SER A 164 11.34 8.51 -1.22
C SER A 164 10.05 8.02 -0.59
N TYR A 165 9.52 8.77 0.36
CA TYR A 165 8.23 8.48 1.00
C TYR A 165 7.11 9.32 0.36
N ALA A 166 6.72 8.99 -0.88
CA ALA A 166 5.73 9.73 -1.65
C ALA A 166 4.56 8.88 -2.16
N SER A 167 4.79 7.58 -2.41
CA SER A 167 3.90 6.76 -3.24
C SER A 167 3.52 5.43 -2.59
N ASN A 168 3.61 5.31 -1.27
CA ASN A 168 3.29 4.10 -0.50
C ASN A 168 3.97 2.84 -1.06
N ASP A 169 3.20 1.87 -1.53
CA ASP A 169 3.71 0.59 -2.07
C ASP A 169 4.61 0.76 -3.33
N ARG A 170 4.65 1.97 -3.92
CA ARG A 170 5.46 2.29 -5.08
C ARG A 170 6.72 3.09 -4.75
N ASN A 171 7.03 3.29 -3.46
CA ASN A 171 8.25 4.01 -3.06
C ASN A 171 9.54 3.34 -3.52
N ASN A 172 9.55 2.01 -3.63
CA ASN A 172 10.71 1.21 -4.00
C ASN A 172 10.93 1.05 -5.51
N ASP A 173 10.04 1.60 -6.35
CA ASP A 173 10.11 1.45 -7.81
C ASP A 173 9.74 2.69 -8.61
N THR A 174 9.58 3.86 -7.97
CA THR A 174 9.22 5.11 -8.67
C THR A 174 10.06 6.30 -8.25
N ILE A 175 10.27 7.21 -9.20
CA ILE A 175 10.74 8.57 -8.95
C ILE A 175 9.54 9.45 -8.67
N SER A 176 9.57 10.22 -7.59
CA SER A 176 8.49 11.13 -7.21
C SER A 176 8.87 12.59 -7.48
N ILE A 177 7.89 13.37 -7.93
CA ILE A 177 8.01 14.80 -8.20
C ILE A 177 6.85 15.51 -7.49
N GLU A 178 7.15 16.43 -6.61
CA GLU A 178 6.18 17.34 -5.99
C GLU A 178 6.16 18.66 -6.74
N CYS A 179 4.97 19.11 -7.15
CA CYS A 179 4.78 20.37 -7.86
C CYS A 179 4.04 21.38 -6.98
N CYS A 180 4.58 22.56 -6.79
CA CYS A 180 3.90 23.64 -6.10
C CYS A 180 2.70 24.13 -6.92
N ILE A 181 1.65 24.57 -6.23
CA ILE A 181 0.43 25.10 -6.83
C ILE A 181 0.17 26.54 -6.36
N PRO A 182 -0.30 27.42 -7.23
CA PRO A 182 -0.55 28.81 -6.86
C PRO A 182 -1.81 28.99 -5.99
N ASP A 183 -2.80 28.09 -6.13
CA ASP A 183 -4.10 28.18 -5.47
C ASP A 183 -4.70 26.78 -5.22
N ASP A 184 -5.88 26.73 -4.59
CA ASP A 184 -6.59 25.50 -4.20
C ASP A 184 -7.20 24.72 -5.39
N THR A 185 -7.04 25.16 -6.63
CA THR A 185 -7.57 24.44 -7.80
C THR A 185 -6.76 23.19 -8.14
N GLY A 186 -5.56 23.04 -7.61
CA GLY A 186 -4.63 21.96 -7.93
C GLY A 186 -4.01 22.06 -9.32
N ARG A 187 -4.17 23.19 -10.02
CA ARG A 187 -3.58 23.44 -11.33
C ARG A 187 -2.18 24.00 -11.19
N PHE A 188 -1.28 23.50 -12.00
CA PHE A 188 0.06 24.07 -12.14
C PHE A 188 -0.02 25.34 -12.96
N ASN A 189 0.79 26.34 -12.63
CA ASN A 189 1.03 27.46 -13.52
C ASN A 189 1.96 27.04 -14.67
N ASP A 190 2.15 27.93 -15.66
CA ASP A 190 2.92 27.62 -16.86
C ASP A 190 4.40 27.31 -16.55
N ALA A 191 5.02 28.02 -15.61
CA ALA A 191 6.43 27.82 -15.25
C ALA A 191 6.64 26.44 -14.62
N THR A 192 5.84 26.09 -13.58
CA THR A 192 5.86 24.77 -12.97
C THR A 192 5.61 23.66 -13.99
N TYR A 193 4.62 23.85 -14.88
CA TYR A 193 4.27 22.84 -15.88
C TYR A 193 5.37 22.63 -16.93
N GLN A 194 6.01 23.68 -17.42
CA GLN A 194 7.10 23.57 -18.39
C GLN A 194 8.31 22.84 -17.79
N THR A 195 8.70 23.17 -16.55
CA THR A 195 9.77 22.46 -15.83
C THR A 195 9.42 20.98 -15.61
N LEU A 196 8.16 20.69 -15.24
CA LEU A 196 7.70 19.30 -15.07
C LEU A 196 7.80 18.51 -16.38
N VAL A 197 7.33 19.05 -17.49
CA VAL A 197 7.39 18.39 -18.81
C VAL A 197 8.85 18.12 -19.20
N HIS A 198 9.75 19.08 -19.01
CA HIS A 198 11.17 18.94 -19.32
C HIS A 198 11.82 17.87 -18.43
N LEU A 199 11.59 17.91 -17.11
CA LEU A 199 12.13 16.93 -16.17
C LEU A 199 11.67 15.50 -16.49
N VAL A 200 10.35 15.32 -16.70
CA VAL A 200 9.79 13.99 -17.03
C VAL A 200 10.35 13.48 -18.36
N ALA A 201 10.44 14.33 -19.38
CA ALA A 201 11.01 13.96 -20.67
C ALA A 201 12.48 13.50 -20.54
N TRP A 202 13.27 14.20 -19.73
CA TRP A 202 14.65 13.80 -19.44
C TRP A 202 14.76 12.50 -18.64
N LEU A 203 13.92 12.30 -17.62
CA LEU A 203 13.92 11.09 -16.81
C LEU A 203 13.47 9.83 -17.58
N CYS A 204 12.74 10.01 -18.70
CA CYS A 204 12.26 8.92 -19.55
C CYS A 204 13.22 8.59 -20.72
N GLY A 205 14.22 9.41 -21.01
CA GLY A 205 15.20 9.21 -22.08
C GLY A 205 16.39 8.38 -21.63
#